data_6a649da4a0797e397b73f79ebc465ecc
#
_entry.id   6a649da4a0797e397b73f79ebc465ecc
#
_cell.length_a   1.000
_cell.length_b   1.000
_cell.length_c   1.000
_cell.angle_alpha   90.00
_cell.angle_beta   90.00
_cell.angle_gamma   90.00
#
_symmetry.space_group_name_H-M   'P 1'
#
loop_
_entity.id
_entity.type
_entity.pdbx_description
1 polymer ?
#
loop_
_entity_poly.entity_id
_entity_poly.type
_entity_poly.pdbx_seq_one_letter_code
_entity_poly.pdbx_strand_id
1 'polypeptide(L)'
;KLLQYYNCKANLEATRVSMLSWAREKKYLNYFMYRPVATYPAGNNPKRRTIGTPASVAIIDHQTDLIRDYVNDFCHNIWFEEMLDELSRYTDEMKRKFDIIAAMGLCELGDEDMMGVTPR
;
A
#
# COMPACT_ATOMS: atom_id res chain seq x y z
N LYS A 1 6.16 -12.37 12.95
CA LYS A 1 5.11 -12.80 13.89
C LYS A 1 3.74 -12.19 13.54
N LEU A 2 3.62 -10.87 13.38
CA LEU A 2 2.34 -10.22 13.06
C LEU A 2 1.71 -10.76 11.76
N LEU A 3 2.49 -10.89 10.69
CA LEU A 3 1.99 -11.39 9.41
C LEU A 3 1.54 -12.85 9.49
N GLN A 4 2.23 -13.64 10.30
CA GLN A 4 1.80 -15.02 10.59
C GLN A 4 0.50 -15.06 11.39
N TYR A 5 0.41 -14.22 12.42
CA TYR A 5 -0.75 -14.15 13.29
C TYR A 5 -2.02 -13.77 12.52
N TYR A 6 -1.94 -12.76 11.66
CA TYR A 6 -3.08 -12.31 10.86
C TYR A 6 -3.24 -13.07 9.54
N ASN A 7 -2.34 -14.01 9.24
CA ASN A 7 -2.33 -14.77 7.99
C ASN A 7 -2.43 -13.86 6.76
N CYS A 8 -1.60 -12.84 6.72
CA CYS A 8 -1.60 -11.84 5.64
C CYS A 8 -0.19 -11.57 5.14
N LYS A 9 -0.12 -10.87 4.01
CA LYS A 9 1.13 -10.37 3.44
C LYS A 9 1.20 -8.86 3.57
N ALA A 10 2.41 -8.32 3.71
CA ALA A 10 2.65 -6.89 3.77
C ALA A 10 2.93 -6.33 2.39
N ASN A 11 2.30 -5.20 2.06
CA ASN A 11 2.67 -4.38 0.91
C ASN A 11 3.65 -3.30 1.37
N LEU A 12 4.90 -3.41 0.96
CA LEU A 12 5.99 -2.59 1.45
C LEU A 12 6.30 -1.44 0.49
N GLU A 13 6.56 -0.26 1.04
CA GLU A 13 7.09 0.85 0.25
C GLU A 13 8.55 0.57 -0.14
N ALA A 14 8.86 0.68 -1.43
CA ALA A 14 10.17 0.28 -1.98
C ALA A 14 11.24 1.37 -1.91
N THR A 15 10.97 2.53 -1.31
CA THR A 15 11.92 3.64 -1.22
C THR A 15 13.12 3.32 -0.32
N ARG A 16 12.96 2.41 0.63
CA ARG A 16 14.04 1.96 1.52
C ARG A 16 14.23 0.45 1.38
N VAL A 17 15.38 0.08 0.87
CA VAL A 17 15.70 -1.34 0.58
C VAL A 17 16.15 -2.14 1.80
N SER A 18 16.40 -1.50 2.94
CA SER A 18 16.93 -2.17 4.14
C SER A 18 16.03 -3.30 4.66
N MET A 19 14.72 -3.08 4.67
CA MET A 19 13.75 -4.09 5.10
C MET A 19 13.74 -5.30 4.15
N LEU A 20 13.77 -5.05 2.84
CA LEU A 20 13.79 -6.12 1.83
C LEU A 20 15.10 -6.90 1.88
N SER A 21 16.23 -6.23 2.05
CA SER A 21 17.54 -6.88 2.21
C SER A 21 17.57 -7.78 3.44
N TRP A 22 17.06 -7.28 4.56
CA TRP A 22 16.91 -8.08 5.79
C TRP A 22 16.00 -9.29 5.58
N ALA A 23 14.84 -9.09 4.95
CA ALA A 23 13.87 -10.16 4.69
C ALA A 23 14.45 -11.22 3.76
N ARG A 24 15.23 -10.81 2.75
CA ARG A 24 15.91 -11.73 1.84
C ARG A 24 16.95 -12.56 2.58
N GLU A 25 17.76 -11.93 3.43
CA GLU A 25 18.76 -12.60 4.24
C GLU A 25 18.14 -13.63 5.20
N LYS A 26 17.01 -13.27 5.82
CA LYS A 26 16.26 -14.15 6.74
C LYS A 26 15.31 -15.13 6.05
N LYS A 27 15.21 -15.09 4.73
CA LYS A 27 14.31 -15.93 3.91
C LYS A 27 12.81 -15.67 4.23
N TYR A 28 12.44 -14.42 4.47
CA TYR A 28 11.07 -14.01 4.79
C TYR A 28 10.36 -13.30 3.63
N LEU A 29 10.89 -13.36 2.41
CA LEU A 29 10.30 -12.66 1.25
C LEU A 29 8.86 -13.12 0.94
N ASN A 30 8.51 -14.34 1.28
CA ASN A 30 7.17 -14.87 1.08
C ASN A 30 6.08 -14.19 1.93
N TYR A 31 6.48 -13.40 2.93
CA TYR A 31 5.54 -12.60 3.73
C TYR A 31 5.23 -11.23 3.12
N PHE A 32 5.85 -10.89 2.01
CA PHE A 32 5.66 -9.61 1.33
C PHE A 32 4.94 -9.80 -0.01
N MET A 33 4.11 -8.83 -0.35
CA MET A 33 3.39 -8.82 -1.62
C MET A 33 4.31 -8.43 -2.78
N TYR A 34 4.03 -8.97 -3.94
CA TYR A 34 4.57 -8.39 -5.17
C TYR A 34 3.96 -7.01 -5.41
N ARG A 35 4.70 -6.17 -6.12
CA ARG A 35 4.22 -4.84 -6.51
C ARG A 35 2.86 -4.97 -7.21
N PRO A 36 1.81 -4.28 -6.75
CA PRO A 36 0.48 -4.37 -7.34
C PRO A 36 0.47 -4.00 -8.83
N VAL A 37 -0.31 -4.74 -9.61
CA VAL A 37 -0.38 -4.57 -11.08
C VAL A 37 -0.80 -3.16 -11.47
N ALA A 38 -1.74 -2.56 -10.74
CA ALA A 38 -2.23 -1.21 -11.00
C ALA A 38 -1.15 -0.12 -10.90
N THR A 39 -0.03 -0.40 -10.24
CA THR A 39 1.06 0.57 -10.06
C THR A 39 2.04 0.60 -11.23
N TYR A 40 1.97 -0.37 -12.13
CA TYR A 40 2.80 -0.35 -13.34
C TYR A 40 2.20 0.58 -14.41
N PRO A 41 3.03 1.23 -15.24
CA PRO A 41 2.52 2.05 -16.34
C PRO A 41 1.61 1.24 -17.27
N ALA A 42 0.60 1.89 -17.83
CA ALA A 42 -0.33 1.28 -18.76
C ALA A 42 0.41 0.67 -19.95
N GLY A 43 0.04 -0.56 -20.30
CA GLY A 43 0.67 -1.31 -21.38
C GLY A 43 1.98 -2.01 -21.02
N ASN A 44 2.48 -1.80 -19.81
CA ASN A 44 3.67 -2.48 -19.32
C ASN A 44 3.26 -3.66 -18.41
N ASN A 45 3.25 -4.85 -18.98
CA ASN A 45 2.98 -6.09 -18.24
C ASN A 45 4.31 -6.77 -17.96
N PRO A 46 4.92 -6.55 -16.79
CA PRO A 46 6.23 -7.13 -16.51
C PRO A 46 6.12 -8.66 -16.45
N LYS A 47 7.02 -9.33 -17.14
CA LYS A 47 7.11 -10.80 -17.08
C LYS A 47 7.49 -11.29 -15.69
N ARG A 48 8.15 -10.45 -14.90
CA ARG A 48 8.59 -10.75 -13.54
C ARG A 48 8.24 -9.59 -12.63
N ARG A 49 7.36 -9.83 -11.66
CA ARG A 49 6.98 -8.84 -10.67
C ARG A 49 8.05 -8.74 -9.59
N THR A 50 8.29 -7.53 -9.12
CA THR A 50 9.20 -7.25 -8.00
C THR A 50 8.41 -7.08 -6.70
N ILE A 51 9.08 -7.20 -5.56
CA ILE A 51 8.48 -6.94 -4.25
C ILE A 51 8.66 -5.45 -3.92
N GLY A 52 7.59 -4.84 -3.41
CA GLY A 52 7.60 -3.45 -2.96
C GLY A 52 6.98 -2.49 -3.97
N THR A 53 6.32 -1.47 -3.43
CA THR A 53 5.60 -0.45 -4.21
C THR A 53 6.38 0.85 -4.19
N PRO A 54 6.77 1.42 -5.35
CA PRO A 54 7.44 2.72 -5.36
C PRO A 54 6.50 3.86 -5.02
N ALA A 55 7.04 4.95 -4.47
CA ALA A 55 6.28 6.13 -4.07
C ALA A 55 6.34 7.22 -5.15
N SER A 56 5.87 6.92 -6.36
CA SER A 56 5.74 7.92 -7.43
C SER A 56 4.50 8.79 -7.21
N VAL A 57 4.46 9.96 -7.83
CA VAL A 57 3.32 10.87 -7.75
C VAL A 57 2.04 10.19 -8.23
N ALA A 58 2.10 9.49 -9.36
CA ALA A 58 0.94 8.78 -9.91
C ALA A 58 0.40 7.70 -8.97
N ILE A 59 1.30 6.96 -8.33
CA ILE A 59 0.91 5.90 -7.37
C ILE A 59 0.30 6.52 -6.11
N ILE A 60 0.88 7.60 -5.58
CA ILE A 60 0.35 8.31 -4.42
C ILE A 60 -1.03 8.90 -4.71
N ASP A 61 -1.24 9.45 -5.91
CA ASP A 61 -2.55 9.96 -6.32
C ASP A 61 -3.59 8.85 -6.40
N HIS A 62 -3.23 7.69 -6.93
CA HIS A 62 -4.11 6.52 -6.94
C HIS A 62 -4.43 6.02 -5.52
N GLN A 63 -3.44 5.98 -4.65
CA GLN A 63 -3.65 5.66 -3.23
C GLN A 63 -4.65 6.64 -2.57
N THR A 64 -4.52 7.92 -2.86
CA THR A 64 -5.41 8.96 -2.34
C THR A 64 -6.85 8.73 -2.79
N ASP A 65 -7.06 8.36 -4.05
CA ASP A 65 -8.38 8.03 -4.57
C ASP A 65 -8.98 6.81 -3.87
N LEU A 66 -8.19 5.76 -3.69
CA LEU A 66 -8.63 4.56 -2.96
C LEU A 66 -8.97 4.85 -1.50
N ILE A 67 -8.18 5.66 -0.82
CA ILE A 67 -8.44 6.09 0.56
C ILE A 67 -9.75 6.90 0.63
N ARG A 68 -9.96 7.79 -0.32
CA ARG A 68 -11.20 8.59 -0.39
C ARG A 68 -12.42 7.69 -0.53
N ASP A 69 -12.36 6.72 -1.42
CA ASP A 69 -13.46 5.77 -1.63
C ASP A 69 -13.71 4.94 -0.36
N TYR A 70 -12.65 4.47 0.29
CA TYR A 70 -12.78 3.73 1.55
C TYR A 70 -13.41 4.58 2.65
N VAL A 71 -12.97 5.82 2.82
CA VAL A 71 -13.52 6.73 3.84
C VAL A 71 -15.00 7.02 3.56
N ASN A 72 -15.37 7.24 2.30
CA ASN A 72 -16.77 7.49 1.92
C ASN A 72 -17.68 6.30 2.24
N ASP A 73 -17.22 5.09 1.98
CA ASP A 73 -18.07 3.89 2.08
C ASP A 73 -17.93 3.18 3.44
N PHE A 74 -16.77 3.25 4.08
CA PHE A 74 -16.40 2.40 5.22
C PHE A 74 -15.77 3.18 6.41
N CYS A 75 -15.98 4.49 6.51
CA CYS A 75 -15.37 5.27 7.61
C CYS A 75 -15.76 4.73 9.00
N HIS A 76 -16.93 4.12 9.14
CA HIS A 76 -17.38 3.49 10.37
C HIS A 76 -16.53 2.30 10.82
N ASN A 77 -15.69 1.76 9.94
CA ASN A 77 -14.74 0.69 10.26
C ASN A 77 -13.40 1.21 10.77
N ILE A 78 -13.20 2.53 10.82
CA ILE A 78 -11.96 3.12 11.31
C ILE A 78 -12.10 3.37 12.82
N TRP A 79 -11.37 2.58 13.61
CA TRP A 79 -11.45 2.60 15.07
C TRP A 79 -10.26 3.30 15.73
N PHE A 80 -9.21 3.60 14.97
CA PHE A 80 -7.98 4.19 15.49
C PHE A 80 -8.08 5.71 15.47
N GLU A 81 -8.01 6.32 16.66
CA GLU A 81 -8.07 7.77 16.82
C GLU A 81 -6.95 8.48 16.06
N GLU A 82 -5.74 7.91 16.09
CA GLU A 82 -4.58 8.45 15.39
C GLU A 82 -4.81 8.50 13.86
N MET A 83 -5.45 7.50 13.30
CA MET A 83 -5.78 7.47 11.87
C MET A 83 -6.83 8.52 11.53
N LEU A 84 -7.87 8.67 12.36
CA LEU A 84 -8.90 9.68 12.17
C LEU A 84 -8.32 11.09 12.28
N ASP A 85 -7.40 11.32 13.22
CA ASP A 85 -6.70 12.59 13.38
C ASP A 85 -5.88 12.94 12.12
N GLU A 86 -5.10 12.01 11.59
CA GLU A 86 -4.36 12.22 10.34
C GLU A 86 -5.29 12.49 9.16
N LEU A 87 -6.38 11.72 9.01
CA LEU A 87 -7.36 11.93 7.95
C LEU A 87 -8.00 13.31 8.01
N SER A 88 -8.26 13.81 9.21
CA SER A 88 -8.85 15.15 9.39
C SER A 88 -7.92 16.29 8.96
N ARG A 89 -6.61 16.06 9.01
CA ARG A 89 -5.58 17.03 8.63
C ARG A 89 -5.01 16.81 7.23
N TYR A 90 -5.43 15.76 6.55
CA TYR A 90 -4.88 15.36 5.26
C TYR A 90 -5.28 16.35 4.15
N THR A 91 -4.30 16.86 3.43
CA THR A 91 -4.49 17.74 2.27
C THR A 91 -3.60 17.28 1.12
N ASP A 92 -3.93 17.70 -0.10
CA ASP A 92 -3.14 17.37 -1.29
C ASP A 92 -1.68 17.84 -1.18
N GLU A 93 -1.45 18.96 -0.50
CA GLU A 93 -0.11 19.51 -0.31
C GLU A 93 0.72 18.71 0.69
N MET A 94 0.07 17.92 1.57
CA MET A 94 0.71 17.25 2.68
C MET A 94 0.72 15.72 2.56
N LYS A 95 0.44 15.19 1.39
CA LYS A 95 0.27 13.74 1.14
C LYS A 95 1.41 12.86 1.66
N ARG A 96 2.62 13.37 1.73
CA ARG A 96 3.80 12.59 2.14
C ARG A 96 4.17 12.76 3.61
N LYS A 97 3.41 13.53 4.38
CA LYS A 97 3.74 13.85 5.76
C LYS A 97 3.03 12.98 6.81
N PHE A 98 2.11 12.13 6.37
CA PHE A 98 1.28 11.33 7.27
C PHE A 98 1.58 9.84 7.08
N ASP A 99 2.30 9.28 8.05
CA ASP A 99 2.78 7.89 7.97
C ASP A 99 1.65 6.86 8.04
N ILE A 100 0.63 7.10 8.86
CA ILE A 100 -0.52 6.18 8.99
C ILE A 100 -1.34 6.18 7.70
N ILE A 101 -1.56 7.34 7.10
CA ILE A 101 -2.26 7.45 5.80
C ILE A 101 -1.44 6.80 4.70
N ALA A 102 -0.11 6.97 4.69
CA ALA A 102 0.75 6.30 3.72
C ALA A 102 0.63 4.77 3.85
N ALA A 103 0.63 4.25 5.06
CA ALA A 103 0.43 2.82 5.32
C ALA A 103 -0.96 2.36 4.86
N MET A 104 -2.00 3.15 5.12
CA MET A 104 -3.35 2.87 4.66
C MET A 104 -3.42 2.80 3.14
N GLY A 105 -2.77 3.72 2.43
CA GLY A 105 -2.71 3.72 0.97
C GLY A 105 -2.06 2.45 0.40
N LEU A 106 -1.00 1.97 1.03
CA LEU A 106 -0.35 0.71 0.66
C LEU A 106 -1.27 -0.49 0.92
N CYS A 107 -2.02 -0.48 2.02
CA CYS A 107 -3.02 -1.52 2.30
C CYS A 107 -4.12 -1.54 1.24
N GLU A 108 -4.64 -0.39 0.84
CA GLU A 108 -5.69 -0.27 -0.17
C GLU A 108 -5.22 -0.75 -1.55
N LEU A 109 -3.98 -0.42 -1.94
CA LEU A 109 -3.37 -0.94 -3.16
C LEU A 109 -3.23 -2.47 -3.12
N GLY A 110 -2.81 -3.00 -2.00
CA GLY A 110 -2.69 -4.45 -1.81
C GLY A 110 -4.04 -5.15 -1.88
N ASP A 111 -5.06 -4.57 -1.28
CA ASP A 111 -6.43 -5.09 -1.32
C ASP A 111 -7.00 -5.10 -2.74
N GLU A 112 -6.83 -4.01 -3.48
CA GLU A 112 -7.22 -3.91 -4.90
C GLU A 112 -6.57 -5.02 -5.73
N ASP A 113 -5.28 -5.27 -5.55
CA ASP A 113 -4.54 -6.31 -6.27
C ASP A 113 -5.04 -7.71 -5.90
N MET A 114 -5.30 -7.96 -4.62
CA MET A 114 -5.79 -9.25 -4.12
C MET A 114 -7.22 -9.55 -4.56
N MET A 115 -8.05 -8.52 -4.69
CA MET A 115 -9.43 -8.67 -5.17
C MET A 115 -9.51 -9.00 -6.66
N GLY A 116 -8.37 -9.04 -7.36
CA GLY A 116 -8.32 -9.34 -8.78
C GLY A 116 -8.94 -8.25 -9.65
N VAL A 117 -9.02 -7.02 -9.13
CA VAL A 117 -9.44 -5.86 -9.90
C VAL A 117 -8.29 -5.53 -10.85
N THR A 118 -8.27 -6.22 -11.98
CA THR A 118 -7.40 -5.83 -13.07
C THR A 118 -7.89 -4.51 -13.61
N PRO A 119 -7.00 -3.50 -13.76
CA PRO A 119 -7.35 -2.27 -14.46
C PRO A 119 -7.82 -2.63 -15.87
N ARG A 120 -9.01 -2.27 -16.15
CA ARG A 120 -9.58 -2.47 -17.48
C ARG A 120 -9.04 -1.44 -18.45
#